data_1ded7512f332bce09f7a6bba6d1438f3
#
_entry.id   1ded7512f332bce09f7a6bba6d1438f3
#
_cell.length_a   1.000
_cell.length_b   1.000
_cell.length_c   1.000
_cell.angle_alpha   90.00
_cell.angle_beta   90.00
_cell.angle_gamma   90.00
#
_symmetry.space_group_name_H-M   'P 1'
#
loop_
_entity.id
_entity.type
_entity.pdbx_description
1 polymer ?
#
loop_
_entity_poly.entity_id
_entity_poly.type
_entity_poly.pdbx_seq_one_letter_code
_entity_poly.pdbx_strand_id
1 'polypeptide(L)'
;IKGCVIFMMIIVMLLLSYLIGAFPSGFVIGKLFFKKDIRQFGSGNTGATNSFRVLGRPAGFLVTFLDIFKGFITVFFPLWLPVHADGPISTFFTNGLIVGLFAILGHVYPVYLKFQGGKAVATSAGVVLGVNPILLLILAIIFFIVLKIFKYVSLASIVAAICCVIGSLIIQDYILLVVSFLVSIILIIRHRSNIARIFRGEEPKIKWM
;
A
#
# COMPACT_ATOMS: atom_id res chain seq x y z
N ILE A 1 -17.92 30.40 8.26
CA ILE A 1 -16.59 30.25 8.89
C ILE A 1 -16.35 28.80 9.29
N LYS A 2 -17.26 28.11 10.05
CA LYS A 2 -17.06 26.72 10.50
C LYS A 2 -16.83 25.73 9.34
N GLY A 3 -17.64 25.77 8.28
CA GLY A 3 -17.46 24.88 7.13
C GLY A 3 -16.13 25.04 6.40
N CYS A 4 -15.60 26.25 6.29
CA CYS A 4 -14.29 26.53 5.68
C CYS A 4 -13.15 25.92 6.52
N VAL A 5 -13.24 26.01 7.86
CA VAL A 5 -12.26 25.42 8.76
C VAL A 5 -12.26 23.89 8.66
N ILE A 6 -13.43 23.25 8.66
CA ILE A 6 -13.56 21.79 8.51
C ILE A 6 -12.94 21.34 7.17
N PHE A 7 -13.27 22.02 6.08
CA PHE A 7 -12.72 21.69 4.75
C PHE A 7 -11.19 21.82 4.72
N MET A 8 -10.63 22.87 5.31
CA MET A 8 -9.18 23.05 5.40
C MET A 8 -8.53 21.94 6.24
N MET A 9 -9.14 21.52 7.35
CA MET A 9 -8.65 20.42 8.17
C MET A 9 -8.66 19.07 7.42
N ILE A 10 -9.70 18.80 6.63
CA ILE A 10 -9.76 17.62 5.76
C ILE A 10 -8.60 17.64 4.77
N ILE A 11 -8.35 18.76 4.09
CA ILE A 11 -7.22 18.87 3.14
C ILE A 11 -5.90 18.58 3.85
N VAL A 12 -5.66 19.19 5.01
CA VAL A 12 -4.43 18.96 5.79
C VAL A 12 -4.29 17.48 6.17
N MET A 13 -5.35 16.84 6.62
CA MET A 13 -5.35 15.41 6.97
C MET A 13 -5.00 14.52 5.77
N LEU A 14 -5.59 14.76 4.60
CA LEU A 14 -5.32 13.99 3.39
C LEU A 14 -3.89 14.22 2.89
N LEU A 15 -3.39 15.46 2.96
CA LEU A 15 -1.99 15.80 2.62
C LEU A 15 -1.00 15.12 3.57
N LEU A 16 -1.25 15.12 4.88
CA LEU A 16 -0.42 14.42 5.86
C LEU A 16 -0.39 12.93 5.59
N SER A 17 -1.55 12.34 5.30
CA SER A 17 -1.64 10.92 4.92
C SER A 17 -0.80 10.61 3.67
N TYR A 18 -0.92 11.45 2.62
CA TYR A 18 -0.11 11.32 1.42
C TYR A 18 1.40 11.43 1.72
N LEU A 19 1.82 12.42 2.52
CA LEU A 19 3.24 12.63 2.84
C LEU A 19 3.83 11.47 3.66
N ILE A 20 3.07 10.93 4.62
CA ILE A 20 3.49 9.74 5.37
C ILE A 20 3.56 8.52 4.44
N GLY A 21 2.56 8.33 3.59
CA GLY A 21 2.57 7.29 2.57
C GLY A 21 3.76 7.41 1.62
N ALA A 22 4.14 8.63 1.26
CA ALA A 22 5.25 8.94 0.37
C ALA A 22 6.62 8.65 0.98
N PHE A 23 6.73 8.44 2.30
CA PHE A 23 8.00 8.08 2.94
C PHE A 23 8.61 6.83 2.28
N PRO A 24 9.80 6.94 1.67
CA PRO A 24 10.36 5.89 0.85
C PRO A 24 11.22 4.92 1.68
N SER A 25 10.58 4.06 2.47
CA SER A 25 11.21 3.18 3.46
C SER A 25 12.42 2.42 2.92
N GLY A 26 12.29 1.74 1.77
CA GLY A 26 13.37 0.96 1.18
C GLY A 26 14.55 1.80 0.69
N PHE A 27 14.28 3.01 0.15
CA PHE A 27 15.33 3.94 -0.25
C PHE A 27 16.10 4.45 0.97
N VAL A 28 15.39 4.89 2.00
CA VAL A 28 15.99 5.43 3.23
C VAL A 28 16.84 4.36 3.93
N ILE A 29 16.28 3.16 4.14
CA ILE A 29 17.03 2.04 4.76
C ILE A 29 18.23 1.67 3.91
N GLY A 30 18.09 1.56 2.58
CA GLY A 30 19.19 1.25 1.69
C GLY A 30 20.35 2.26 1.78
N LYS A 31 20.00 3.56 1.78
CA LYS A 31 21.00 4.63 1.87
C LYS A 31 21.67 4.73 3.24
N LEU A 32 20.90 4.70 4.34
CA LEU A 32 21.41 4.92 5.69
C LEU A 32 22.22 3.73 6.20
N PHE A 33 21.71 2.50 6.05
CA PHE A 33 22.34 1.33 6.67
C PHE A 33 23.23 0.52 5.72
N PHE A 34 22.99 0.60 4.40
CA PHE A 34 23.71 -0.20 3.41
C PHE A 34 24.52 0.63 2.41
N LYS A 35 24.43 1.97 2.48
CA LYS A 35 25.09 2.91 1.55
C LYS A 35 24.76 2.61 0.07
N LYS A 36 23.60 1.99 -0.19
CA LYS A 36 23.14 1.58 -1.52
C LYS A 36 21.86 2.32 -1.93
N ASP A 37 21.81 2.76 -3.18
CA ASP A 37 20.54 3.22 -3.78
C ASP A 37 19.82 2.00 -4.37
N ILE A 38 18.77 1.54 -3.67
CA ILE A 38 18.01 0.34 -4.06
C ILE A 38 17.42 0.41 -5.46
N ARG A 39 17.24 1.63 -6.00
CA ARG A 39 16.69 1.86 -7.36
C ARG A 39 17.66 1.46 -8.47
N GLN A 40 18.95 1.37 -8.16
CA GLN A 40 20.01 0.97 -9.10
C GLN A 40 20.21 -0.55 -9.15
N PHE A 41 19.51 -1.31 -8.29
CA PHE A 41 19.75 -2.75 -8.16
C PHE A 41 18.44 -3.56 -8.23
N GLY A 42 18.59 -4.82 -8.62
CA GLY A 42 17.48 -5.77 -8.69
C GLY A 42 16.39 -5.33 -9.66
N SER A 43 15.17 -5.12 -9.16
CA SER A 43 14.05 -4.64 -9.98
C SER A 43 13.96 -3.10 -10.09
N GLY A 44 14.84 -2.36 -9.42
CA GLY A 44 14.78 -0.90 -9.33
C GLY A 44 13.64 -0.36 -8.47
N ASN A 45 12.80 -1.22 -7.89
CA ASN A 45 11.66 -0.81 -7.09
C ASN A 45 12.08 -0.50 -5.64
N THR A 46 11.45 0.51 -5.01
CA THR A 46 11.75 0.92 -3.63
C THR A 46 11.03 0.11 -2.56
N GLY A 47 10.18 -0.86 -2.94
CA GLY A 47 9.36 -1.64 -2.00
C GLY A 47 10.06 -2.87 -1.43
N ALA A 48 9.34 -3.57 -0.53
CA ALA A 48 9.79 -4.70 0.26
C ALA A 48 10.46 -5.81 -0.56
N THR A 49 9.85 -6.30 -1.66
CA THR A 49 10.38 -7.42 -2.46
C THR A 49 11.80 -7.13 -3.01
N ASN A 50 12.05 -5.90 -3.45
CA ASN A 50 13.39 -5.52 -3.91
C ASN A 50 14.35 -5.35 -2.72
N SER A 51 13.86 -4.86 -1.58
CA SER A 51 14.64 -4.77 -0.34
C SER A 51 15.11 -6.15 0.14
N PHE A 52 14.24 -7.16 0.13
CA PHE A 52 14.64 -8.55 0.41
C PHE A 52 15.74 -9.04 -0.53
N ARG A 53 15.66 -8.71 -1.81
CA ARG A 53 16.60 -9.15 -2.84
C ARG A 53 17.96 -8.47 -2.75
N VAL A 54 17.98 -7.15 -2.50
CA VAL A 54 19.20 -6.32 -2.60
C VAL A 54 19.86 -6.09 -1.25
N LEU A 55 19.07 -5.94 -0.18
CA LEU A 55 19.54 -5.58 1.16
C LEU A 55 19.51 -6.77 2.13
N GLY A 56 18.89 -7.89 1.72
CA GLY A 56 18.76 -9.08 2.55
C GLY A 56 17.49 -9.12 3.42
N ARG A 57 17.31 -10.23 4.16
CA ARG A 57 16.10 -10.52 4.92
C ARG A 57 15.76 -9.48 6.00
N PRO A 58 16.70 -9.06 6.89
CA PRO A 58 16.37 -8.10 7.96
C PRO A 58 15.85 -6.77 7.41
N ALA A 59 16.51 -6.22 6.39
CA ALA A 59 16.09 -4.99 5.75
C ALA A 59 14.73 -5.15 5.03
N GLY A 60 14.52 -6.28 4.35
CA GLY A 60 13.25 -6.59 3.71
C GLY A 60 12.08 -6.64 4.69
N PHE A 61 12.26 -7.27 5.86
CA PHE A 61 11.24 -7.28 6.93
C PHE A 61 10.99 -5.88 7.50
N LEU A 62 12.04 -5.10 7.76
CA LEU A 62 11.90 -3.75 8.28
C LEU A 62 11.16 -2.83 7.29
N VAL A 63 11.49 -2.90 5.99
CA VAL A 63 10.79 -2.16 4.94
C VAL A 63 9.33 -2.59 4.85
N THR A 64 9.05 -3.89 4.92
CA THR A 64 7.67 -4.42 4.91
C THR A 64 6.88 -3.88 6.09
N PHE A 65 7.45 -3.95 7.30
CA PHE A 65 6.82 -3.43 8.51
C PHE A 65 6.51 -1.93 8.40
N LEU A 66 7.49 -1.11 8.00
CA LEU A 66 7.30 0.34 7.84
C LEU A 66 6.26 0.67 6.77
N ASP A 67 6.23 -0.07 5.66
CA ASP A 67 5.26 0.14 4.59
C ASP A 67 3.84 -0.27 5.01
N ILE A 68 3.68 -1.33 5.82
CA ILE A 68 2.39 -1.70 6.44
C ILE A 68 2.00 -0.64 7.48
N PHE A 69 2.92 -0.28 8.37
CA PHE A 69 2.67 0.65 9.46
C PHE A 69 2.20 2.02 8.97
N LYS A 70 2.83 2.58 7.92
CA LYS A 70 2.40 3.88 7.38
C LYS A 70 0.98 3.85 6.79
N GLY A 71 0.55 2.74 6.18
CA GLY A 71 -0.83 2.56 5.74
C GLY A 71 -1.79 2.41 6.91
N PHE A 72 -1.41 1.60 7.89
CA PHE A 72 -2.20 1.34 9.09
C PHE A 72 -2.47 2.62 9.89
N ILE A 73 -1.42 3.39 10.21
CA ILE A 73 -1.55 4.56 11.10
C ILE A 73 -2.42 5.66 10.48
N THR A 74 -2.40 5.83 9.16
CA THR A 74 -3.17 6.88 8.48
C THR A 74 -4.67 6.66 8.53
N VAL A 75 -5.14 5.41 8.67
CA VAL A 75 -6.56 5.08 8.83
C VAL A 75 -7.16 5.73 10.07
N PHE A 76 -6.36 5.95 11.12
CA PHE A 76 -6.80 6.51 12.40
C PHE A 76 -6.71 8.04 12.48
N PHE A 77 -6.23 8.72 11.45
CA PHE A 77 -6.13 10.18 11.43
C PHE A 77 -7.45 10.90 11.71
N PRO A 78 -8.62 10.43 11.19
CA PRO A 78 -9.90 11.05 11.52
C PRO A 78 -10.23 11.03 13.02
N LEU A 79 -9.69 10.07 13.77
CA LEU A 79 -9.90 9.97 15.22
C LEU A 79 -8.99 10.90 16.03
N TRP A 80 -7.82 11.24 15.48
CA TRP A 80 -6.80 12.04 16.19
C TRP A 80 -6.84 13.51 15.83
N LEU A 81 -7.37 13.83 14.66
CA LEU A 81 -7.52 15.21 14.24
C LEU A 81 -8.95 15.68 14.55
N PRO A 82 -9.14 16.91 15.05
CA PRO A 82 -10.45 17.41 15.46
C PRO A 82 -11.32 17.78 14.23
N VAL A 83 -11.50 16.83 13.34
CA VAL A 83 -12.33 16.98 12.13
C VAL A 83 -13.71 16.42 12.42
N HIS A 84 -14.64 17.29 12.80
CA HIS A 84 -16.03 16.90 13.00
C HIS A 84 -16.77 16.89 11.67
N ALA A 85 -17.35 15.75 11.34
CA ALA A 85 -18.10 15.57 10.10
C ALA A 85 -19.53 16.07 10.26
N ASP A 86 -19.83 17.25 9.72
CA ASP A 86 -21.16 17.89 9.82
C ASP A 86 -22.04 17.61 8.60
N GLY A 87 -21.71 16.65 7.74
CA GLY A 87 -22.48 16.32 6.54
C GLY A 87 -21.90 15.18 5.71
N PRO A 88 -22.62 14.71 4.68
CA PRO A 88 -22.23 13.55 3.89
C PRO A 88 -20.83 13.67 3.26
N ILE A 89 -20.47 14.85 2.75
CA ILE A 89 -19.18 15.10 2.10
C ILE A 89 -18.03 15.00 3.12
N SER A 90 -18.17 15.67 4.27
CA SER A 90 -17.15 15.62 5.32
C SER A 90 -16.99 14.21 5.90
N THR A 91 -18.12 13.50 6.13
CA THR A 91 -18.11 12.10 6.56
C THR A 91 -17.39 11.19 5.56
N PHE A 92 -17.58 11.38 4.27
CA PHE A 92 -16.88 10.62 3.24
C PHE A 92 -15.36 10.84 3.31
N PHE A 93 -14.90 12.09 3.34
CA PHE A 93 -13.46 12.39 3.34
C PHE A 93 -12.77 12.11 4.67
N THR A 94 -13.51 11.97 5.77
CA THR A 94 -12.99 11.53 7.07
C THR A 94 -13.08 10.02 7.27
N ASN A 95 -13.55 9.26 6.28
CA ASN A 95 -13.50 7.81 6.34
C ASN A 95 -12.04 7.32 6.27
N GLY A 96 -11.64 6.44 7.19
CA GLY A 96 -10.28 5.93 7.28
C GLY A 96 -9.76 5.26 5.99
N LEU A 97 -10.66 4.63 5.20
CA LEU A 97 -10.30 4.06 3.89
C LEU A 97 -9.90 5.14 2.88
N ILE A 98 -10.63 6.26 2.84
CA ILE A 98 -10.31 7.39 1.96
C ILE A 98 -8.98 8.01 2.38
N VAL A 99 -8.77 8.22 3.67
CA VAL A 99 -7.49 8.72 4.20
C VAL A 99 -6.34 7.77 3.87
N GLY A 100 -6.55 6.45 4.08
CA GLY A 100 -5.59 5.42 3.74
C GLY A 100 -5.28 5.34 2.23
N LEU A 101 -6.25 5.64 1.36
CA LEU A 101 -6.03 5.72 -0.09
C LEU A 101 -4.98 6.81 -0.43
N PHE A 102 -4.97 7.94 0.26
CA PHE A 102 -3.94 8.97 0.07
C PHE A 102 -2.56 8.47 0.50
N ALA A 103 -2.44 7.65 1.55
CA ALA A 103 -1.17 7.00 1.89
C ALA A 103 -0.72 6.01 0.80
N ILE A 104 -1.64 5.26 0.20
CA ILE A 104 -1.36 4.36 -0.93
C ILE A 104 -0.85 5.17 -2.12
N LEU A 105 -1.52 6.27 -2.49
CA LEU A 105 -1.09 7.17 -3.56
C LEU A 105 0.29 7.76 -3.28
N GLY A 106 0.55 8.17 -2.03
CA GLY A 106 1.87 8.64 -1.60
C GLY A 106 2.96 7.59 -1.80
N HIS A 107 2.71 6.32 -1.44
CA HIS A 107 3.66 5.24 -1.67
C HIS A 107 3.93 4.97 -3.17
N VAL A 108 2.90 5.07 -4.01
CA VAL A 108 3.01 4.81 -5.47
C VAL A 108 3.68 5.98 -6.18
N TYR A 109 3.34 7.20 -5.78
CA TYR A 109 3.80 8.44 -6.39
C TYR A 109 4.45 9.37 -5.35
N PRO A 110 5.57 8.96 -4.71
CA PRO A 110 6.18 9.73 -3.63
C PRO A 110 6.82 11.00 -4.14
N VAL A 111 6.43 12.15 -3.59
CA VAL A 111 7.03 13.46 -3.92
C VAL A 111 8.54 13.47 -3.65
N TYR A 112 9.00 12.77 -2.61
CA TYR A 112 10.42 12.67 -2.23
C TYR A 112 11.30 11.96 -3.26
N LEU A 113 10.70 11.16 -4.17
CA LEU A 113 11.40 10.40 -5.21
C LEU A 113 10.93 10.76 -6.62
N LYS A 114 10.53 12.02 -6.85
CA LYS A 114 10.06 12.50 -8.17
C LYS A 114 8.94 11.59 -8.72
N PHE A 115 8.01 11.20 -7.85
CA PHE A 115 6.84 10.37 -8.14
C PHE A 115 7.16 8.93 -8.64
N GLN A 116 8.39 8.44 -8.38
CA GLN A 116 8.82 7.08 -8.73
C GLN A 116 8.86 6.18 -7.49
N GLY A 117 7.71 5.69 -7.09
CA GLY A 117 7.54 4.87 -5.88
C GLY A 117 7.39 3.38 -6.11
N GLY A 118 6.89 2.71 -5.06
CA GLY A 118 6.65 1.29 -5.01
C GLY A 118 5.34 0.86 -5.70
N LYS A 119 4.83 -0.31 -5.28
CA LYS A 119 3.60 -0.91 -5.80
C LYS A 119 2.47 -0.96 -4.78
N ALA A 120 2.72 -0.41 -3.61
CA ALA A 120 1.80 -0.21 -2.48
C ALA A 120 1.13 -1.47 -1.90
N VAL A 121 1.60 -2.68 -2.21
CA VAL A 121 1.01 -3.92 -1.67
C VAL A 121 1.02 -3.91 -0.14
N ALA A 122 2.17 -3.66 0.48
CA ALA A 122 2.32 -3.61 1.93
C ALA A 122 1.54 -2.44 2.56
N THR A 123 1.55 -1.27 1.91
CA THR A 123 0.80 -0.10 2.38
C THR A 123 -0.71 -0.33 2.31
N SER A 124 -1.21 -0.97 1.24
CA SER A 124 -2.62 -1.38 1.13
C SER A 124 -3.00 -2.42 2.18
N ALA A 125 -2.11 -3.39 2.46
CA ALA A 125 -2.31 -4.34 3.55
C ALA A 125 -2.43 -3.62 4.91
N GLY A 126 -1.63 -2.58 5.14
CA GLY A 126 -1.74 -1.74 6.33
C GLY A 126 -3.07 -1.01 6.44
N VAL A 127 -3.58 -0.46 5.35
CA VAL A 127 -4.90 0.19 5.31
C VAL A 127 -6.01 -0.81 5.62
N VAL A 128 -5.99 -1.98 4.98
CA VAL A 128 -6.98 -3.05 5.27
C VAL A 128 -6.86 -3.54 6.71
N LEU A 129 -5.64 -3.64 7.27
CA LEU A 129 -5.43 -3.99 8.68
C LEU A 129 -6.14 -3.03 9.64
N GLY A 130 -6.06 -1.73 9.34
CA GLY A 130 -6.66 -0.69 10.19
C GLY A 130 -8.20 -0.69 10.14
N VAL A 131 -8.79 -1.15 9.04
CA VAL A 131 -10.25 -1.13 8.84
C VAL A 131 -10.90 -2.48 9.15
N ASN A 132 -10.33 -3.56 8.64
CA ASN A 132 -10.87 -4.91 8.77
C ASN A 132 -9.75 -5.96 8.89
N PRO A 133 -9.25 -6.22 10.12
CA PRO A 133 -8.18 -7.18 10.37
C PRO A 133 -8.52 -8.61 9.93
N ILE A 134 -9.81 -9.00 10.01
CA ILE A 134 -10.26 -10.34 9.61
C ILE A 134 -10.14 -10.49 8.09
N LEU A 135 -10.58 -9.50 7.34
CA LEU A 135 -10.41 -9.50 5.89
C LEU A 135 -8.92 -9.57 5.51
N LEU A 136 -8.05 -8.79 6.18
CA LEU A 136 -6.62 -8.88 5.93
C LEU A 136 -6.07 -10.27 6.20
N LEU A 137 -6.48 -10.93 7.28
CA LEU A 137 -6.04 -12.30 7.58
C LEU A 137 -6.40 -13.26 6.45
N ILE A 138 -7.64 -13.19 5.93
CA ILE A 138 -8.09 -14.02 4.80
C ILE A 138 -7.24 -13.71 3.55
N LEU A 139 -7.02 -12.43 3.24
CA LEU A 139 -6.21 -12.01 2.09
C LEU A 139 -4.75 -12.45 2.23
N ALA A 140 -4.19 -12.43 3.44
CA ALA A 140 -2.84 -12.92 3.70
C ALA A 140 -2.74 -14.42 3.48
N ILE A 141 -3.72 -15.20 3.95
CA ILE A 141 -3.78 -16.66 3.71
C ILE A 141 -3.81 -16.92 2.19
N ILE A 142 -4.69 -16.25 1.45
CA ILE A 142 -4.79 -16.38 -0.02
C ILE A 142 -3.45 -16.01 -0.67
N PHE A 143 -2.86 -14.88 -0.27
CA PHE A 143 -1.56 -14.43 -0.77
C PHE A 143 -0.49 -15.50 -0.58
N PHE A 144 -0.36 -16.08 0.62
CA PHE A 144 0.64 -17.09 0.91
C PHE A 144 0.37 -18.43 0.21
N ILE A 145 -0.90 -18.82 0.03
CA ILE A 145 -1.26 -20.01 -0.77
C ILE A 145 -0.81 -19.83 -2.23
N VAL A 146 -1.19 -18.72 -2.86
CA VAL A 146 -0.80 -18.42 -4.25
C VAL A 146 0.72 -18.31 -4.37
N LEU A 147 1.37 -17.66 -3.39
CA LEU A 147 2.81 -17.54 -3.36
C LEU A 147 3.52 -18.89 -3.24
N LYS A 148 3.01 -19.80 -2.41
CA LYS A 148 3.55 -21.17 -2.23
C LYS A 148 3.44 -21.99 -3.52
N ILE A 149 2.31 -21.88 -4.23
CA ILE A 149 2.04 -22.64 -5.46
C ILE A 149 2.88 -22.10 -6.63
N PHE A 150 2.81 -20.80 -6.90
CA PHE A 150 3.37 -20.20 -8.11
C PHE A 150 4.76 -19.59 -7.93
N LYS A 151 5.17 -19.27 -6.68
CA LYS A 151 6.46 -18.65 -6.32
C LYS A 151 6.62 -17.21 -6.85
N TYR A 152 5.56 -16.55 -7.34
CA TYR A 152 5.57 -15.17 -7.83
C TYR A 152 4.86 -14.24 -6.85
N VAL A 153 5.62 -13.34 -6.19
CA VAL A 153 5.05 -12.32 -5.29
C VAL A 153 4.05 -11.41 -6.02
N SER A 154 4.37 -11.06 -7.29
CA SER A 154 3.53 -10.21 -8.12
C SER A 154 2.15 -10.84 -8.38
N LEU A 155 2.10 -12.12 -8.71
CA LEU A 155 0.85 -12.84 -8.93
C LEU A 155 0.03 -12.95 -7.63
N ALA A 156 0.67 -13.32 -6.54
CA ALA A 156 0.03 -13.40 -5.23
C ALA A 156 -0.59 -12.05 -4.80
N SER A 157 0.12 -10.94 -5.07
CA SER A 157 -0.37 -9.58 -4.77
C SER A 157 -1.60 -9.21 -5.60
N ILE A 158 -1.61 -9.54 -6.89
CA ILE A 158 -2.74 -9.25 -7.79
C ILE A 158 -3.96 -10.07 -7.39
N VAL A 159 -3.78 -11.37 -7.12
CA VAL A 159 -4.88 -12.24 -6.67
C VAL A 159 -5.45 -11.74 -5.35
N ALA A 160 -4.62 -11.38 -4.37
CA ALA A 160 -5.08 -10.84 -3.10
C ALA A 160 -5.86 -9.52 -3.29
N ALA A 161 -5.43 -8.65 -4.21
CA ALA A 161 -6.14 -7.40 -4.51
C ALA A 161 -7.53 -7.66 -5.12
N ILE A 162 -7.63 -8.60 -6.06
CA ILE A 162 -8.92 -9.01 -6.64
C ILE A 162 -9.82 -9.64 -5.57
N CYS A 163 -9.27 -10.50 -4.71
CA CYS A 163 -10.02 -11.08 -3.60
C CYS A 163 -10.47 -10.03 -2.57
N CYS A 164 -9.74 -8.92 -2.41
CA CYS A 164 -10.18 -7.80 -1.57
C CYS A 164 -11.45 -7.15 -2.14
N VAL A 165 -11.53 -6.94 -3.46
CA VAL A 165 -12.73 -6.43 -4.15
C VAL A 165 -13.91 -7.39 -3.95
N ILE A 166 -13.69 -8.69 -4.14
CA ILE A 166 -14.74 -9.71 -3.93
C ILE A 166 -15.19 -9.72 -2.45
N GLY A 167 -14.22 -9.68 -1.52
CA GLY A 167 -14.50 -9.63 -0.08
C GLY A 167 -15.33 -8.41 0.31
N SER A 168 -15.03 -7.23 -0.25
CA SER A 168 -15.80 -6.01 0.02
C SER A 168 -17.24 -6.09 -0.48
N LEU A 169 -17.49 -6.80 -1.59
CA LEU A 169 -18.86 -7.11 -2.06
C LEU A 169 -19.61 -8.03 -1.09
N ILE A 170 -18.94 -9.07 -0.59
CA ILE A 170 -19.54 -10.04 0.34
C ILE A 170 -19.93 -9.38 1.66
N ILE A 171 -19.06 -8.51 2.20
CA ILE A 171 -19.33 -7.80 3.45
C ILE A 171 -20.19 -6.54 3.27
N GLN A 172 -20.56 -6.21 2.02
CA GLN A 172 -21.40 -5.07 1.65
C GLN A 172 -20.83 -3.71 2.10
N ASP A 173 -19.49 -3.57 2.18
CA ASP A 173 -18.84 -2.28 2.45
C ASP A 173 -18.53 -1.57 1.13
N TYR A 174 -19.40 -0.65 0.74
CA TYR A 174 -19.32 0.08 -0.54
C TYR A 174 -18.11 1.02 -0.62
N ILE A 175 -17.67 1.59 0.51
CA ILE A 175 -16.47 2.46 0.50
C ILE A 175 -15.23 1.59 0.28
N LEU A 176 -15.13 0.46 0.99
CA LEU A 176 -14.07 -0.51 0.77
C LEU A 176 -14.09 -1.07 -0.65
N LEU A 177 -15.27 -1.32 -1.22
CA LEU A 177 -15.42 -1.77 -2.61
C LEU A 177 -14.81 -0.77 -3.60
N VAL A 178 -15.18 0.50 -3.51
CA VAL A 178 -14.65 1.54 -4.41
C VAL A 178 -13.14 1.70 -4.21
N VAL A 179 -12.67 1.79 -2.97
CA VAL A 179 -11.25 1.95 -2.68
C VAL A 179 -10.44 0.74 -3.13
N SER A 180 -10.88 -0.48 -2.82
CA SER A 180 -10.17 -1.71 -3.22
C SER A 180 -10.15 -1.88 -4.75
N PHE A 181 -11.22 -1.51 -5.45
CA PHE A 181 -11.28 -1.51 -6.91
C PHE A 181 -10.26 -0.54 -7.51
N LEU A 182 -10.22 0.72 -7.06
CA LEU A 182 -9.25 1.72 -7.51
C LEU A 182 -7.80 1.28 -7.22
N VAL A 183 -7.56 0.77 -6.02
CA VAL A 183 -6.24 0.25 -5.61
C VAL A 183 -5.84 -0.94 -6.45
N SER A 184 -6.77 -1.85 -6.79
CA SER A 184 -6.50 -3.00 -7.65
C SER A 184 -6.07 -2.58 -9.06
N ILE A 185 -6.71 -1.56 -9.63
CA ILE A 185 -6.30 -0.98 -10.93
C ILE A 185 -4.88 -0.43 -10.85
N ILE A 186 -4.60 0.40 -9.83
CA ILE A 186 -3.26 0.96 -9.62
C ILE A 186 -2.23 -0.17 -9.49
N LEU A 187 -2.54 -1.20 -8.71
CA LEU A 187 -1.68 -2.32 -8.43
C LEU A 187 -1.37 -3.14 -9.71
N ILE A 188 -2.37 -3.42 -10.53
CA ILE A 188 -2.21 -4.12 -11.82
C ILE A 188 -1.32 -3.29 -12.76
N ILE A 189 -1.58 -1.98 -12.88
CA ILE A 189 -0.75 -1.07 -13.69
C ILE A 189 0.70 -1.07 -13.21
N ARG A 190 0.93 -1.00 -11.90
CA ARG A 190 2.28 -1.03 -11.29
C ARG A 190 2.97 -2.38 -11.42
N HIS A 191 2.22 -3.46 -11.66
CA HIS A 191 2.76 -4.81 -11.91
C HIS A 191 2.87 -5.17 -13.40
N ARG A 192 2.57 -4.27 -14.33
CA ARG A 192 2.60 -4.56 -15.79
C ARG A 192 3.89 -5.24 -16.27
N SER A 193 5.04 -4.78 -15.79
CA SER A 193 6.33 -5.38 -16.13
C SER A 193 6.53 -6.78 -15.54
N ASN A 194 5.98 -7.04 -14.35
CA ASN A 194 6.01 -8.38 -13.75
C ASN A 194 5.08 -9.32 -14.50
N ILE A 195 3.88 -8.87 -14.85
CA ILE A 195 2.93 -9.65 -15.65
C ILE A 195 3.58 -10.04 -16.97
N ALA A 196 4.17 -9.09 -17.69
CA ALA A 196 4.88 -9.38 -18.94
C ALA A 196 6.01 -10.40 -18.77
N ARG A 197 6.81 -10.32 -17.67
CA ARG A 197 7.84 -11.30 -17.37
C ARG A 197 7.27 -12.67 -16.96
N ILE A 198 6.13 -12.74 -16.31
CA ILE A 198 5.46 -14.03 -16.00
C ILE A 198 5.10 -14.74 -17.31
N PHE A 199 4.48 -14.04 -18.27
CA PHE A 199 4.12 -14.61 -19.55
C PHE A 199 5.34 -15.06 -20.38
N ARG A 200 6.51 -14.40 -20.20
CA ARG A 200 7.77 -14.82 -20.85
C ARG A 200 8.57 -15.87 -20.07
N GLY A 201 8.09 -16.26 -18.88
CA GLY A 201 8.84 -17.18 -18.00
C GLY A 201 10.08 -16.56 -17.33
N GLU A 202 10.21 -15.24 -17.35
CA GLU A 202 11.39 -14.48 -16.87
C GLU A 202 11.20 -13.87 -15.46
N GLU A 203 10.00 -13.95 -14.87
CA GLU A 203 9.76 -13.37 -13.54
C GLU A 203 10.52 -14.16 -12.47
N PRO A 204 11.33 -13.50 -11.65
CA PRO A 204 12.09 -14.18 -10.61
C PRO A 204 11.18 -14.82 -9.55
N LYS A 205 11.34 -16.13 -9.38
CA LYS A 205 10.67 -16.91 -8.32
C LYS A 205 11.36 -16.69 -6.99
N ILE A 206 10.58 -16.70 -5.88
CA ILE A 206 11.15 -16.73 -4.54
C ILE A 206 11.80 -18.11 -4.28
N LYS A 207 12.93 -18.09 -3.52
CA LYS A 207 13.72 -19.31 -3.24
C LYS A 207 13.60 -19.81 -1.80
N TRP A 208 12.88 -19.10 -0.94
CA TRP A 208 12.83 -19.35 0.50
C TRP A 208 11.50 -19.98 0.99
N MET A 209 10.65 -20.36 0.05
CA MET A 209 9.35 -20.98 0.30
C MET A 209 9.19 -22.22 -0.57
#